data_bd3af2fe2440ad94701946e59f03532f
#
_entry.id   bd3af2fe2440ad94701946e59f03532f
#
_cell.length_a   1.000
_cell.length_b   1.000
_cell.length_c   1.000
_cell.angle_alpha   90.00
_cell.angle_beta   90.00
_cell.angle_gamma   90.00
#
_symmetry.space_group_name_H-M   'P 1'
#
loop_
_entity.id
_entity.type
_entity.pdbx_description
1 polymer ?
#
loop_
_entity_poly.entity_id
_entity_poly.type
_entity_poly.pdbx_seq_one_letter_code
_entity_poly.pdbx_strand_id
1 'polypeptide(L)'
;MMEVDEKNVIEFYSPCYPSYAIRDIYMHSGFDCVILVEDLLAKYVVEKVIQQKALNSGKLINVLPVGGWENVLKLQMTSYVTNTFGIGTKLFSILDGDIKDNDKVKKDYGRLQKMFLPINSIEKYLYNVCTDSTHKNIKRKINDTFFNVESIDDILVDYVQDNDNNGKALYRKILSNLEKRNISEDSFVKELCSIIMDAISFDSFASELQSRIS
;
A
#
# COMPACT_ATOMS: atom_id res chain seq x y z
N MET A 1 -30.36 -16.23 -1.11
CA MET A 1 -30.33 -16.09 0.37
C MET A 1 -31.69 -15.60 0.82
N MET A 2 -32.14 -16.02 1.96
CA MET A 2 -33.40 -15.60 2.57
C MET A 2 -33.06 -14.97 3.93
N GLU A 3 -33.48 -13.77 4.17
CA GLU A 3 -33.26 -13.03 5.40
C GLU A 3 -34.61 -12.63 6.02
N VAL A 4 -34.66 -12.62 7.34
CA VAL A 4 -35.84 -12.17 8.10
C VAL A 4 -35.39 -10.97 8.93
N ASP A 5 -35.96 -9.82 8.64
CA ASP A 5 -35.67 -8.60 9.40
C ASP A 5 -36.37 -8.59 10.78
N GLU A 6 -36.07 -7.58 11.61
CA GLU A 6 -36.68 -7.39 12.93
C GLU A 6 -38.23 -7.22 12.87
N LYS A 7 -38.78 -6.97 11.68
CA LYS A 7 -40.23 -6.85 11.42
C LYS A 7 -40.84 -8.15 10.90
N ASN A 8 -40.09 -9.26 10.89
CA ASN A 8 -40.45 -10.54 10.31
C ASN A 8 -40.81 -10.49 8.80
N VAL A 9 -40.18 -9.53 8.08
CA VAL A 9 -40.30 -9.49 6.63
C VAL A 9 -39.24 -10.43 6.04
N ILE A 10 -39.67 -11.30 5.13
CA ILE A 10 -38.78 -12.23 4.43
C ILE A 10 -38.32 -11.58 3.13
N GLU A 11 -37.01 -11.33 3.01
CA GLU A 11 -36.41 -10.82 1.79
C GLU A 11 -35.63 -11.92 1.05
N PHE A 12 -35.77 -11.93 -0.27
CA PHE A 12 -35.07 -12.88 -1.12
C PHE A 12 -34.04 -12.17 -2.01
N TYR A 13 -32.80 -12.59 -1.90
CA TYR A 13 -31.70 -12.07 -2.71
C TYR A 13 -31.24 -13.10 -3.73
N SER A 14 -31.33 -12.77 -5.02
CA SER A 14 -30.87 -13.62 -6.11
C SER A 14 -30.41 -12.76 -7.29
N PRO A 15 -29.17 -12.86 -7.72
CA PRO A 15 -28.10 -13.69 -7.15
C PRO A 15 -27.57 -13.14 -5.81
N CYS A 16 -27.16 -14.06 -4.92
CA CYS A 16 -26.51 -13.67 -3.68
C CYS A 16 -24.98 -13.78 -3.83
N TYR A 17 -24.30 -12.65 -3.81
CA TYR A 17 -22.84 -12.63 -3.85
C TYR A 17 -22.25 -13.07 -2.50
N PRO A 18 -21.07 -13.77 -2.50
CA PRO A 18 -20.45 -14.23 -1.26
C PRO A 18 -20.20 -13.11 -0.24
N SER A 19 -19.78 -11.93 -0.69
CA SER A 19 -19.57 -10.77 0.18
C SER A 19 -20.86 -10.29 0.84
N TYR A 20 -21.97 -10.33 0.13
CA TYR A 20 -23.28 -9.97 0.67
C TYR A 20 -23.73 -10.99 1.71
N ALA A 21 -23.59 -12.29 1.42
CA ALA A 21 -23.92 -13.36 2.36
C ALA A 21 -23.06 -13.29 3.63
N ILE A 22 -21.77 -13.02 3.50
CA ILE A 22 -20.87 -12.85 4.65
C ILE A 22 -21.28 -11.64 5.48
N ARG A 23 -21.59 -10.51 4.84
CA ARG A 23 -22.05 -9.30 5.50
C ARG A 23 -23.27 -9.55 6.39
N ASP A 24 -24.26 -10.23 5.86
CA ASP A 24 -25.53 -10.40 6.54
C ASP A 24 -25.51 -11.54 7.57
N ILE A 25 -24.87 -12.69 7.24
CA ILE A 25 -24.80 -13.85 8.14
C ILE A 25 -23.89 -13.58 9.35
N TYR A 26 -22.78 -12.84 9.15
CA TYR A 26 -21.81 -12.58 10.21
C TYR A 26 -21.90 -11.19 10.81
N MET A 27 -22.91 -10.40 10.43
CA MET A 27 -23.00 -8.97 10.77
C MET A 27 -21.73 -8.17 10.37
N HIS A 28 -20.93 -8.71 9.46
CA HIS A 28 -19.80 -8.00 8.87
C HIS A 28 -20.32 -7.16 7.72
N SER A 29 -20.33 -5.86 7.92
CA SER A 29 -20.40 -4.94 6.80
C SER A 29 -19.22 -5.25 5.89
N GLY A 30 -19.44 -5.61 4.63
CA GLY A 30 -18.37 -5.73 3.63
C GLY A 30 -17.58 -4.43 3.53
N PHE A 31 -16.45 -4.45 2.86
CA PHE A 31 -15.65 -3.26 2.67
C PHE A 31 -16.38 -2.25 1.77
N ASP A 32 -16.40 -0.98 2.20
CA ASP A 32 -16.90 0.12 1.39
C ASP A 32 -15.94 0.44 0.24
N CYS A 33 -14.64 0.18 0.49
CA CYS A 33 -13.58 0.43 -0.46
C CYS A 33 -12.51 -0.66 -0.37
N VAL A 34 -12.08 -1.16 -1.54
CA VAL A 34 -10.93 -2.05 -1.67
C VAL A 34 -9.89 -1.36 -2.54
N ILE A 35 -8.69 -1.23 -2.01
CA ILE A 35 -7.55 -0.62 -2.67
C ILE A 35 -6.53 -1.74 -2.96
N LEU A 36 -6.29 -2.02 -4.24
CA LEU A 36 -5.30 -3.00 -4.64
C LEU A 36 -3.92 -2.35 -4.74
N VAL A 37 -2.91 -2.95 -4.16
CA VAL A 37 -1.52 -2.47 -4.16
C VAL A 37 -0.55 -3.56 -4.58
N GLU A 38 0.67 -3.19 -4.93
CA GLU A 38 1.66 -4.14 -5.44
C GLU A 38 2.13 -5.13 -4.38
N ASP A 39 2.51 -4.63 -3.20
CA ASP A 39 3.09 -5.44 -2.14
C ASP A 39 2.74 -4.92 -0.73
N LEU A 40 3.32 -5.53 0.28
CA LEU A 40 3.13 -5.14 1.67
C LEU A 40 3.71 -3.75 1.98
N LEU A 41 4.79 -3.35 1.32
CA LEU A 41 5.42 -2.06 1.57
C LEU A 41 4.49 -0.94 1.06
N ALA A 42 3.96 -1.07 -0.16
CA ALA A 42 2.95 -0.16 -0.71
C ALA A 42 1.69 -0.11 0.18
N LYS A 43 1.24 -1.26 0.70
CA LYS A 43 0.14 -1.32 1.67
C LYS A 43 0.41 -0.44 2.90
N TYR A 44 1.56 -0.57 3.53
CA TYR A 44 1.89 0.21 4.72
C TYR A 44 1.93 1.71 4.45
N VAL A 45 2.46 2.14 3.29
CA VAL A 45 2.43 3.55 2.89
C VAL A 45 0.99 4.06 2.81
N VAL A 46 0.13 3.34 2.09
CA VAL A 46 -1.27 3.73 1.89
C VAL A 46 -2.04 3.77 3.21
N GLU A 47 -1.91 2.73 4.04
CA GLU A 47 -2.54 2.67 5.36
C GLU A 47 -2.06 3.82 6.27
N LYS A 48 -0.78 4.16 6.22
CA LYS A 48 -0.22 5.27 6.99
C LYS A 48 -0.79 6.61 6.54
N VAL A 49 -0.94 6.84 5.23
CA VAL A 49 -1.58 8.05 4.70
C VAL A 49 -3.03 8.13 5.14
N ILE A 50 -3.79 7.04 5.03
CA ILE A 50 -5.19 6.98 5.49
C ILE A 50 -5.29 7.33 6.97
N GLN A 51 -4.42 6.76 7.80
CA GLN A 51 -4.40 6.99 9.24
C GLN A 51 -4.03 8.43 9.59
N GLN A 52 -2.90 8.93 9.07
CA GLN A 52 -2.40 10.27 9.43
C GLN A 52 -3.30 11.41 8.96
N LYS A 53 -3.97 11.23 7.84
CA LYS A 53 -4.87 12.24 7.27
C LYS A 53 -6.34 11.98 7.63
N ALA A 54 -6.62 10.97 8.47
CA ALA A 54 -7.97 10.57 8.89
C ALA A 54 -8.96 10.41 7.73
N LEU A 55 -8.52 9.76 6.63
CA LEU A 55 -9.28 9.68 5.38
C LEU A 55 -10.44 8.67 5.42
N ASN A 56 -10.53 7.81 6.42
CA ASN A 56 -11.50 6.72 6.46
C ASN A 56 -12.96 7.17 6.71
N SER A 57 -13.18 8.35 7.33
CA SER A 57 -14.52 8.95 7.51
C SER A 57 -15.65 7.95 7.88
N GLY A 58 -15.34 6.95 8.71
CA GLY A 58 -16.28 5.89 9.10
C GLY A 58 -16.46 4.76 8.07
N LYS A 59 -15.72 4.76 6.96
CA LYS A 59 -15.76 3.70 5.94
C LYS A 59 -14.81 2.56 6.28
N LEU A 60 -15.21 1.35 5.93
CA LEU A 60 -14.36 0.17 5.99
C LEU A 60 -13.52 0.08 4.72
N ILE A 61 -12.24 0.35 4.87
CA ILE A 61 -11.27 0.34 3.77
C ILE A 61 -10.35 -0.88 3.94
N ASN A 62 -10.19 -1.65 2.88
CA ASN A 62 -9.21 -2.74 2.82
C ASN A 62 -8.13 -2.43 1.80
N VAL A 63 -6.88 -2.41 2.24
CA VAL A 63 -5.71 -2.28 1.36
C VAL A 63 -5.13 -3.68 1.14
N LEU A 64 -5.27 -4.20 -0.07
CA LEU A 64 -4.96 -5.58 -0.42
C LEU A 64 -3.70 -5.66 -1.30
N PRO A 65 -2.59 -6.23 -0.80
CA PRO A 65 -1.41 -6.50 -1.61
C PRO A 65 -1.66 -7.70 -2.53
N VAL A 66 -1.32 -7.57 -3.82
CA VAL A 66 -1.66 -8.56 -4.86
C VAL A 66 -0.42 -9.24 -5.45
N GLY A 67 0.72 -8.53 -5.46
CA GLY A 67 1.97 -9.03 -6.04
C GLY A 67 2.25 -8.50 -7.45
N GLY A 68 2.95 -7.36 -7.53
CA GLY A 68 3.37 -6.69 -8.76
C GLY A 68 2.23 -6.04 -9.57
N TRP A 69 2.54 -4.95 -10.24
CA TRP A 69 1.58 -4.09 -10.92
C TRP A 69 0.69 -4.79 -11.97
N GLU A 70 1.24 -5.75 -12.72
CA GLU A 70 0.43 -6.49 -13.70
C GLU A 70 -0.68 -7.30 -13.05
N ASN A 71 -0.38 -7.97 -11.93
CA ASN A 71 -1.37 -8.76 -11.20
C ASN A 71 -2.43 -7.86 -10.57
N VAL A 72 -2.01 -6.71 -10.03
CA VAL A 72 -2.93 -5.68 -9.50
C VAL A 72 -3.94 -5.26 -10.56
N LEU A 73 -3.48 -4.86 -11.74
CA LEU A 73 -4.36 -4.37 -12.80
C LEU A 73 -5.22 -5.48 -13.42
N LYS A 74 -4.68 -6.71 -13.56
CA LYS A 74 -5.45 -7.87 -14.00
C LYS A 74 -6.57 -8.23 -13.01
N LEU A 75 -6.25 -8.25 -11.72
CA LEU A 75 -7.25 -8.51 -10.68
C LEU A 75 -8.33 -7.43 -10.67
N GLN A 76 -7.95 -6.16 -10.77
CA GLN A 76 -8.92 -5.07 -10.84
C GLN A 76 -9.84 -5.22 -12.04
N MET A 77 -9.29 -5.48 -13.22
CA MET A 77 -10.08 -5.68 -14.45
C MET A 77 -11.04 -6.87 -14.33
N THR A 78 -10.54 -8.00 -13.83
CA THR A 78 -11.36 -9.19 -13.61
C THR A 78 -12.47 -8.93 -12.60
N SER A 79 -12.15 -8.24 -11.51
CA SER A 79 -13.11 -7.93 -10.44
C SER A 79 -14.26 -7.04 -10.89
N TYR A 80 -14.04 -6.14 -11.84
CA TYR A 80 -15.13 -5.35 -12.44
C TYR A 80 -16.12 -6.23 -13.23
N VAL A 81 -15.63 -7.30 -13.86
CA VAL A 81 -16.50 -8.21 -14.64
C VAL A 81 -17.23 -9.17 -13.71
N THR A 82 -16.55 -9.66 -12.68
CA THR A 82 -17.06 -10.73 -11.80
C THR A 82 -17.73 -10.24 -10.51
N ASN A 83 -17.65 -8.93 -10.22
CA ASN A 83 -18.07 -8.33 -8.95
C ASN A 83 -17.47 -9.04 -7.71
N THR A 84 -16.19 -9.43 -7.79
CA THR A 84 -15.51 -10.24 -6.77
C THR A 84 -15.60 -9.63 -5.36
N PHE A 85 -15.57 -8.30 -5.25
CA PHE A 85 -15.59 -7.59 -3.96
C PHE A 85 -17.00 -7.12 -3.56
N GLY A 86 -18.02 -7.49 -4.32
CA GLY A 86 -19.40 -7.16 -4.04
C GLY A 86 -19.90 -5.90 -4.75
N ILE A 87 -21.23 -5.84 -4.91
CA ILE A 87 -21.89 -4.68 -5.52
C ILE A 87 -21.80 -3.50 -4.55
N GLY A 88 -21.42 -2.33 -5.08
CA GLY A 88 -21.31 -1.10 -4.29
C GLY A 88 -19.97 -0.88 -3.62
N THR A 89 -19.09 -1.88 -3.58
CA THR A 89 -17.70 -1.69 -3.12
C THR A 89 -16.92 -0.87 -4.14
N LYS A 90 -16.34 0.23 -3.71
CA LYS A 90 -15.41 1.00 -4.54
C LYS A 90 -14.12 0.21 -4.72
N LEU A 91 -13.63 0.09 -5.94
CA LEU A 91 -12.43 -0.66 -6.27
C LEU A 91 -11.50 0.19 -7.14
N PHE A 92 -10.28 0.40 -6.69
CA PHE A 92 -9.22 1.01 -7.50
C PHE A 92 -7.85 0.50 -7.06
N SER A 93 -6.83 0.80 -7.85
CA SER A 93 -5.45 0.40 -7.54
C SER A 93 -4.57 1.61 -7.23
N ILE A 94 -3.56 1.36 -6.39
CA ILE A 94 -2.44 2.28 -6.15
C ILE A 94 -1.17 1.52 -6.50
N LEU A 95 -0.43 2.05 -7.45
CA LEU A 95 0.81 1.48 -7.97
C LEU A 95 2.01 2.31 -7.50
N ASP A 96 3.19 1.72 -7.54
CA ASP A 96 4.42 2.42 -7.28
C ASP A 96 4.65 3.55 -8.29
N GLY A 97 5.33 4.61 -7.88
CA GLY A 97 5.50 5.80 -8.71
C GLY A 97 6.31 5.58 -9.98
N ASP A 98 7.20 4.57 -9.98
CA ASP A 98 8.03 4.24 -11.15
C ASP A 98 7.24 3.59 -12.30
N ILE A 99 6.04 3.09 -12.03
CA ILE A 99 5.16 2.49 -13.05
C ILE A 99 4.31 3.55 -13.78
N LYS A 100 4.27 4.80 -13.27
CA LYS A 100 3.43 5.87 -13.81
C LYS A 100 3.61 6.09 -15.32
N ASP A 101 4.84 5.98 -15.79
CA ASP A 101 5.19 6.23 -17.19
C ASP A 101 5.31 4.96 -18.05
N ASN A 102 4.94 3.82 -17.49
CA ASN A 102 4.98 2.55 -18.20
C ASN A 102 3.97 2.53 -19.38
N ASP A 103 4.46 2.30 -20.60
CA ASP A 103 3.65 2.31 -21.82
C ASP A 103 2.53 1.26 -21.82
N LYS A 104 2.78 0.08 -21.26
CA LYS A 104 1.79 -0.99 -21.16
C LYS A 104 0.66 -0.60 -20.21
N VAL A 105 0.98 0.08 -19.08
CA VAL A 105 -0.03 0.59 -18.15
C VAL A 105 -0.92 1.65 -18.80
N LYS A 106 -0.31 2.54 -19.61
CA LYS A 106 -1.05 3.59 -20.32
C LYS A 106 -1.93 2.99 -21.43
N LYS A 107 -1.40 2.04 -22.19
CA LYS A 107 -2.05 1.47 -23.38
C LYS A 107 -3.13 0.44 -23.03
N ASP A 108 -2.78 -0.55 -22.22
CA ASP A 108 -3.66 -1.70 -21.99
C ASP A 108 -4.63 -1.48 -20.80
N TYR A 109 -4.23 -0.66 -19.85
CA TYR A 109 -4.98 -0.42 -18.62
C TYR A 109 -5.38 1.05 -18.40
N GLY A 110 -5.35 1.87 -19.44
CA GLY A 110 -5.62 3.31 -19.36
C GLY A 110 -6.99 3.67 -18.77
N ARG A 111 -8.00 2.80 -18.96
CA ARG A 111 -9.37 3.01 -18.49
C ARG A 111 -9.60 2.63 -17.02
N LEU A 112 -8.69 1.87 -16.40
CA LEU A 112 -8.84 1.47 -15.00
C LEU A 112 -8.60 2.67 -14.08
N GLN A 113 -9.39 2.75 -13.03
CA GLN A 113 -9.17 3.72 -11.97
C GLN A 113 -7.92 3.34 -11.18
N LYS A 114 -6.91 4.17 -11.24
CA LYS A 114 -5.64 3.95 -10.56
C LYS A 114 -5.00 5.25 -10.12
N MET A 115 -4.17 5.14 -9.10
CA MET A 115 -3.31 6.20 -8.59
C MET A 115 -1.86 5.70 -8.55
N PHE A 116 -0.93 6.61 -8.34
CA PHE A 116 0.48 6.29 -8.19
C PHE A 116 1.02 6.90 -6.90
N LEU A 117 1.83 6.14 -6.19
CA LEU A 117 2.54 6.67 -5.04
C LEU A 117 3.44 7.86 -5.45
N PRO A 118 3.63 8.86 -4.59
CA PRO A 118 4.53 9.98 -4.86
C PRO A 118 6.03 9.58 -4.78
N ILE A 119 6.31 8.33 -4.46
CA ILE A 119 7.65 7.72 -4.42
C ILE A 119 7.69 6.53 -5.38
N ASN A 120 8.87 6.20 -5.89
CA ASN A 120 9.05 5.07 -6.82
C ASN A 120 8.66 3.74 -6.18
N SER A 121 9.30 3.40 -5.07
CA SER A 121 8.97 2.34 -4.11
C SER A 121 9.72 2.62 -2.82
N ILE A 122 9.39 1.92 -1.73
CA ILE A 122 10.11 2.08 -0.45
C ILE A 122 11.58 1.69 -0.60
N GLU A 123 11.88 0.58 -1.26
CA GLU A 123 13.25 0.10 -1.43
C GLU A 123 14.09 1.07 -2.25
N LYS A 124 13.55 1.59 -3.37
CA LYS A 124 14.23 2.58 -4.21
C LYS A 124 14.43 3.89 -3.48
N TYR A 125 13.43 4.31 -2.71
CA TYR A 125 13.55 5.51 -1.90
C TYR A 125 14.67 5.37 -0.85
N LEU A 126 14.66 4.27 -0.10
CA LEU A 126 15.68 3.98 0.90
C LEU A 126 17.09 3.88 0.28
N TYR A 127 17.18 3.25 -0.90
CA TYR A 127 18.42 3.20 -1.67
C TYR A 127 18.95 4.61 -1.97
N ASN A 128 18.10 5.49 -2.49
CA ASN A 128 18.49 6.87 -2.79
C ASN A 128 18.92 7.62 -1.52
N VAL A 129 18.20 7.44 -0.42
CA VAL A 129 18.56 8.05 0.88
C VAL A 129 19.93 7.58 1.37
N CYS A 130 20.28 6.32 1.15
CA CYS A 130 21.56 5.78 1.59
C CYS A 130 22.74 6.17 0.69
N THR A 131 22.50 6.32 -0.62
CA THR A 131 23.56 6.49 -1.62
C THR A 131 23.72 7.93 -2.10
N ASP A 132 22.69 8.77 -2.01
CA ASP A 132 22.73 10.16 -2.45
C ASP A 132 22.95 11.12 -1.28
N SER A 133 24.00 11.94 -1.40
CA SER A 133 24.37 12.94 -0.40
C SER A 133 23.31 14.05 -0.18
N THR A 134 22.34 14.20 -1.07
CA THR A 134 21.25 15.19 -0.93
C THR A 134 20.28 14.82 0.18
N HIS A 135 20.21 13.56 0.57
CA HIS A 135 19.28 13.04 1.58
C HIS A 135 19.87 12.88 2.99
N LYS A 136 20.96 13.57 3.32
CA LYS A 136 21.66 13.45 4.61
C LYS A 136 20.76 13.61 5.84
N ASN A 137 19.80 14.52 5.80
CA ASN A 137 18.90 14.74 6.93
C ASN A 137 17.95 13.56 7.16
N ILE A 138 17.46 12.94 6.09
CA ILE A 138 16.58 11.77 6.17
C ILE A 138 17.39 10.56 6.66
N LYS A 139 18.57 10.34 6.09
CA LYS A 139 19.49 9.29 6.51
C LYS A 139 19.82 9.40 8.00
N ARG A 140 20.07 10.63 8.48
CA ARG A 140 20.30 10.88 9.91
C ARG A 140 19.08 10.53 10.75
N LYS A 141 17.86 10.94 10.37
CA LYS A 141 16.64 10.56 11.08
C LYS A 141 16.49 9.03 11.17
N ILE A 142 16.75 8.31 10.07
CA ILE A 142 16.71 6.84 10.06
C ILE A 142 17.75 6.26 11.01
N ASN A 143 18.99 6.78 11.00
CA ASN A 143 20.02 6.37 11.95
C ASN A 143 19.59 6.60 13.39
N ASP A 144 19.14 7.80 13.72
CA ASP A 144 18.73 8.17 15.08
C ASP A 144 17.54 7.31 15.57
N THR A 145 16.70 6.83 14.66
CA THR A 145 15.54 6.01 15.01
C THR A 145 15.90 4.53 15.20
N PHE A 146 16.74 3.98 14.33
CA PHE A 146 16.93 2.52 14.27
C PHE A 146 18.36 2.05 14.58
N PHE A 147 19.36 2.92 14.45
CA PHE A 147 20.77 2.53 14.43
C PHE A 147 21.62 3.25 15.49
N ASN A 148 21.20 3.14 16.76
CA ASN A 148 21.86 3.82 17.89
C ASN A 148 23.28 3.33 18.20
N VAL A 149 23.67 2.12 17.77
CA VAL A 149 24.96 1.50 18.06
C VAL A 149 25.87 1.43 16.84
N GLU A 150 25.30 1.19 15.69
CA GLU A 150 25.95 1.01 14.41
C GLU A 150 25.20 1.81 13.36
N SER A 151 25.85 2.64 12.59
CA SER A 151 25.19 3.45 11.57
C SER A 151 24.81 2.63 10.33
N ILE A 152 23.92 3.17 9.50
CA ILE A 152 23.65 2.58 8.18
C ILE A 152 24.94 2.48 7.36
N ASP A 153 25.83 3.46 7.47
CA ASP A 153 27.10 3.45 6.73
C ASP A 153 27.98 2.28 7.14
N ASP A 154 28.05 1.96 8.44
CA ASP A 154 28.79 0.79 8.95
C ASP A 154 28.17 -0.52 8.44
N ILE A 155 26.84 -0.62 8.44
CA ILE A 155 26.13 -1.79 7.91
C ILE A 155 26.38 -1.98 6.41
N LEU A 156 26.59 -0.89 5.68
CA LEU A 156 26.75 -0.90 4.22
C LEU A 156 28.22 -0.95 3.75
N VAL A 157 29.20 -1.06 4.66
CA VAL A 157 30.63 -1.12 4.30
C VAL A 157 30.91 -2.17 3.21
N ASP A 158 30.31 -3.36 3.31
CA ASP A 158 30.48 -4.45 2.34
C ASP A 158 29.38 -4.48 1.26
N TYR A 159 28.58 -3.42 1.18
CA TYR A 159 27.52 -3.37 0.18
C TYR A 159 28.08 -2.94 -1.18
N VAL A 160 27.86 -3.78 -2.21
CA VAL A 160 28.28 -3.51 -3.57
C VAL A 160 27.10 -2.91 -4.34
N GLN A 161 27.19 -1.63 -4.65
CA GLN A 161 26.15 -0.84 -5.28
C GLN A 161 25.82 -1.27 -6.72
N ASP A 162 26.80 -1.77 -7.46
CA ASP A 162 26.73 -2.00 -8.91
C ASP A 162 25.70 -3.06 -9.35
N ASN A 163 25.21 -3.88 -8.41
CA ASN A 163 24.27 -4.98 -8.69
C ASN A 163 22.84 -4.74 -8.16
N ASP A 164 22.58 -3.58 -7.56
CA ASP A 164 21.27 -3.31 -6.94
C ASP A 164 20.48 -2.22 -7.64
N ASN A 165 20.00 -2.52 -8.84
CA ASN A 165 19.23 -1.57 -9.66
C ASN A 165 17.89 -1.14 -9.04
N ASN A 166 17.39 -1.86 -8.06
CA ASN A 166 16.06 -1.65 -7.47
C ASN A 166 16.06 -1.37 -5.96
N GLY A 167 17.23 -1.27 -5.32
CA GLY A 167 17.36 -1.07 -3.88
C GLY A 167 16.99 -2.29 -3.02
N LYS A 168 16.64 -3.42 -3.63
CA LYS A 168 16.17 -4.62 -2.90
C LYS A 168 17.28 -5.30 -2.10
N ALA A 169 18.51 -5.34 -2.62
CA ALA A 169 19.62 -5.93 -1.89
C ALA A 169 20.00 -5.08 -0.67
N LEU A 170 20.01 -3.75 -0.82
CA LEU A 170 20.21 -2.81 0.27
C LEU A 170 19.13 -2.96 1.33
N TYR A 171 17.87 -2.96 0.92
CA TYR A 171 16.73 -3.11 1.82
C TYR A 171 16.84 -4.40 2.65
N ARG A 172 17.10 -5.54 2.01
CA ARG A 172 17.28 -6.83 2.70
C ARG A 172 18.46 -6.84 3.68
N LYS A 173 19.55 -6.17 3.33
CA LYS A 173 20.74 -6.07 4.21
C LYS A 173 20.41 -5.26 5.47
N ILE A 174 19.72 -4.13 5.31
CA ILE A 174 19.24 -3.33 6.44
C ILE A 174 18.28 -4.14 7.29
N LEU A 175 17.26 -4.77 6.67
CA LEU A 175 16.27 -5.58 7.38
C LEU A 175 16.90 -6.71 8.18
N SER A 176 17.84 -7.46 7.59
CA SER A 176 18.56 -8.53 8.28
C SER A 176 19.36 -8.03 9.50
N ASN A 177 19.88 -6.80 9.48
CA ASN A 177 20.52 -6.20 10.66
C ASN A 177 19.48 -5.85 11.74
N LEU A 178 18.35 -5.28 11.35
CA LEU A 178 17.25 -4.92 12.28
C LEU A 178 16.62 -6.14 12.95
N GLU A 179 16.43 -7.23 12.20
CA GLU A 179 15.91 -8.50 12.73
C GLU A 179 16.80 -9.09 13.82
N LYS A 180 18.12 -8.98 13.69
CA LYS A 180 19.08 -9.38 14.75
C LYS A 180 18.91 -8.58 16.04
N ARG A 181 18.26 -7.43 15.95
CA ARG A 181 17.93 -6.54 17.08
C ARG A 181 16.48 -6.66 17.53
N ASN A 182 15.76 -7.69 17.06
CA ASN A 182 14.33 -7.92 17.32
C ASN A 182 13.40 -6.79 16.83
N ILE A 183 13.82 -6.06 15.79
CA ILE A 183 12.96 -5.08 15.09
C ILE A 183 12.36 -5.78 13.89
N SER A 184 11.04 -5.94 13.89
CA SER A 184 10.33 -6.57 12.80
C SER A 184 10.27 -5.66 11.56
N GLU A 185 10.14 -6.25 10.37
CA GLU A 185 9.91 -5.52 9.13
C GLU A 185 8.71 -4.58 9.24
N ASP A 186 7.61 -5.05 9.81
CA ASP A 186 6.38 -4.26 10.01
C ASP A 186 6.66 -2.98 10.81
N SER A 187 7.37 -3.09 11.94
CA SER A 187 7.74 -1.94 12.76
C SER A 187 8.68 -0.98 12.02
N PHE A 188 9.66 -1.53 11.33
CA PHE A 188 10.61 -0.74 10.55
C PHE A 188 9.91 0.05 9.45
N VAL A 189 9.07 -0.60 8.65
CA VAL A 189 8.40 0.04 7.51
C VAL A 189 7.40 1.10 7.97
N LYS A 190 6.64 0.83 9.02
CA LYS A 190 5.69 1.82 9.57
C LYS A 190 6.37 3.11 10.02
N GLU A 191 7.50 2.98 10.70
CA GLU A 191 8.26 4.15 11.14
C GLU A 191 9.00 4.83 9.99
N LEU A 192 9.58 4.04 9.07
CA LEU A 192 10.19 4.56 7.84
C LEU A 192 9.17 5.37 7.01
N CYS A 193 7.94 4.88 6.88
CA CYS A 193 6.86 5.64 6.21
C CYS A 193 6.60 6.99 6.90
N SER A 194 6.65 7.05 8.24
CA SER A 194 6.52 8.32 8.96
C SER A 194 7.63 9.29 8.60
N ILE A 195 8.88 8.82 8.61
CA ILE A 195 10.06 9.63 8.24
C ILE A 195 9.96 10.13 6.79
N ILE A 196 9.51 9.28 5.87
CA ILE A 196 9.32 9.64 4.45
C ILE A 196 8.23 10.70 4.31
N MET A 197 7.11 10.55 4.98
CA MET A 197 5.99 11.50 4.90
C MET A 197 6.31 12.86 5.52
N ASP A 198 7.25 12.93 6.48
CA ASP A 198 7.79 14.18 6.99
C ASP A 198 8.70 14.89 5.96
N ALA A 199 9.33 14.12 5.07
CA ALA A 199 10.30 14.62 4.12
C ALA A 199 9.70 14.95 2.74
N ILE A 200 8.62 14.28 2.37
CA ILE A 200 7.93 14.42 1.10
C ILE A 200 6.46 14.74 1.36
N SER A 201 5.91 15.75 0.67
CA SER A 201 4.49 16.04 0.77
C SER A 201 3.65 14.95 0.10
N PHE A 202 2.77 14.34 0.88
CA PHE A 202 1.72 13.44 0.42
C PHE A 202 0.35 14.14 0.28
N ASP A 203 0.28 15.47 0.38
CA ASP A 203 -0.99 16.19 0.45
C ASP A 203 -1.82 16.05 -0.84
N SER A 204 -1.18 16.16 -2.00
CA SER A 204 -1.86 15.95 -3.28
C SER A 204 -2.39 14.53 -3.43
N PHE A 205 -1.55 13.54 -3.07
CA PHE A 205 -1.92 12.13 -3.08
C PHE A 205 -3.08 11.85 -2.09
N ALA A 206 -3.00 12.39 -0.88
CA ALA A 206 -4.03 12.24 0.13
C ALA A 206 -5.36 12.88 -0.31
N SER A 207 -5.32 14.04 -0.94
CA SER A 207 -6.51 14.73 -1.48
C SER A 207 -7.18 13.92 -2.59
N GLU A 208 -6.40 13.35 -3.51
CA GLU A 208 -6.92 12.45 -4.54
C GLU A 208 -7.48 11.17 -3.94
N LEU A 209 -6.77 10.56 -2.98
CA LEU A 209 -7.20 9.37 -2.27
C LEU A 209 -8.53 9.60 -1.53
N GLN A 210 -8.66 10.72 -0.82
CA GLN A 210 -9.91 11.13 -0.16
C GLN A 210 -11.06 11.22 -1.15
N SER A 211 -10.85 11.88 -2.28
CA SER A 211 -11.88 12.02 -3.33
C SER A 211 -12.36 10.67 -3.88
N ARG A 212 -11.47 9.68 -3.97
CA ARG A 212 -11.82 8.33 -4.44
C ARG A 212 -12.53 7.50 -3.38
N ILE A 213 -12.13 7.64 -2.11
CA ILE A 213 -12.78 6.96 -0.99
C ILE A 213 -14.18 7.54 -0.74
N SER A 214 -14.32 8.86 -0.80
CA SER A 214 -15.62 9.56 -0.59
C SER A 214 -16.68 9.16 -1.59
#